data_5e351668afb750e3f748fb187af78030
#
_entry.id   5e351668afb750e3f748fb187af78030
#
_cell.length_a   1.000
_cell.length_b   1.000
_cell.length_c   1.000
_cell.angle_alpha   90.00
_cell.angle_beta   90.00
_cell.angle_gamma   90.00
#
_symmetry.space_group_name_H-M   'P 1'
#
loop_
_entity.id
_entity.type
_entity.pdbx_description
1 polymer ?
#
loop_
_entity_poly.entity_id
_entity_poly.type
_entity_poly.pdbx_seq_one_letter_code
_entity_poly.pdbx_strand_id
1 'polypeptide(L)'
;MLMRDEREALVEYGKRLSLARLCPGTSGNLSIYDPQTGYMAITPSGIDYFSTRPEDIVVTDLDGHIVDGNRKPSSELNLHAAFYARKDDVRAVVHTHSVFCTTLGILGEPLLAVHFMIGAANAREIPLAPYITFGTEKLAEVAVRFCEDAKAVLLANHGLVACGNCLADAFDLAETLEYVAELQYRARCAGSPNVLTDEQVDAAIERFGSYGQGNKS
;
A
#
# COMPACT_ATOMS: atom_id res chain seq x y z
N MET A 1 -24.88 1.12 9.74
CA MET A 1 -23.50 1.35 9.32
C MET A 1 -22.90 0.00 8.95
N LEU A 2 -22.69 -0.21 7.66
CA LEU A 2 -22.04 -1.41 7.13
C LEU A 2 -20.53 -1.38 7.42
N MET A 3 -19.87 -2.54 7.50
CA MET A 3 -18.42 -2.68 7.71
C MET A 3 -17.91 -1.84 8.88
N ARG A 4 -18.54 -1.97 10.04
CA ARG A 4 -18.27 -1.11 11.20
C ARG A 4 -16.84 -1.27 11.72
N ASP A 5 -16.41 -2.51 11.90
CA ASP A 5 -15.08 -2.82 12.45
C ASP A 5 -13.98 -2.37 11.49
N GLU A 6 -14.20 -2.54 10.17
CA GLU A 6 -13.29 -2.07 9.11
C GLU A 6 -13.20 -0.55 9.09
N ARG A 7 -14.32 0.16 9.27
CA ARG A 7 -14.32 1.62 9.35
C ARG A 7 -13.57 2.13 10.56
N GLU A 8 -13.76 1.51 11.73
CA GLU A 8 -13.03 1.86 12.95
C GLU A 8 -11.52 1.60 12.77
N ALA A 9 -11.14 0.48 12.16
CA ALA A 9 -9.76 0.18 11.82
C ALA A 9 -9.16 1.21 10.84
N LEU A 10 -9.88 1.59 9.78
CA LEU A 10 -9.41 2.59 8.82
C LEU A 10 -9.18 3.96 9.44
N VAL A 11 -10.02 4.37 10.41
CA VAL A 11 -9.83 5.62 11.17
C VAL A 11 -8.54 5.55 12.01
N GLU A 12 -8.31 4.44 12.70
CA GLU A 12 -7.12 4.25 13.53
C GLU A 12 -5.83 4.23 12.68
N TYR A 13 -5.83 3.44 11.61
CA TYR A 13 -4.67 3.35 10.70
C TYR A 13 -4.45 4.62 9.90
N GLY A 14 -5.50 5.39 9.60
CA GLY A 14 -5.36 6.74 9.00
C GLY A 14 -4.56 7.69 9.88
N LYS A 15 -4.81 7.69 11.21
CA LYS A 15 -3.99 8.46 12.15
C LYS A 15 -2.55 7.95 12.20
N ARG A 16 -2.35 6.62 12.21
CA ARG A 16 -1.02 6.02 12.14
C ARG A 16 -0.28 6.41 10.88
N LEU A 17 -0.96 6.46 9.71
CA LEU A 17 -0.39 6.88 8.43
C LEU A 17 0.22 8.29 8.53
N SER A 18 -0.50 9.21 9.17
CA SER A 18 -0.03 10.57 9.41
C SER A 18 1.13 10.63 10.41
N LEU A 19 1.02 9.91 11.55
CA LEU A 19 2.05 9.87 12.59
C LEU A 19 3.35 9.24 12.11
N ALA A 20 3.28 8.19 11.30
CA ALA A 20 4.42 7.53 10.67
C ALA A 20 5.02 8.35 9.51
N ARG A 21 4.43 9.50 9.17
CA ARG A 21 4.86 10.38 8.07
C ARG A 21 4.87 9.68 6.69
N LEU A 22 3.97 8.74 6.51
CA LEU A 22 3.82 8.03 5.24
C LEU A 22 3.02 8.84 4.20
N CYS A 23 2.42 9.95 4.61
CA CYS A 23 1.78 10.89 3.71
C CYS A 23 1.82 12.33 4.25
N PRO A 24 1.95 13.35 3.40
CA PRO A 24 1.75 14.75 3.76
C PRO A 24 0.26 15.11 3.76
N GLY A 25 -0.18 15.83 4.79
CA GLY A 25 -1.55 16.36 4.88
C GLY A 25 -2.62 15.27 4.82
N THR A 26 -3.53 15.38 3.87
CA THR A 26 -4.64 14.44 3.63
C THR A 26 -4.38 13.50 2.45
N SER A 27 -3.14 13.44 1.95
CA SER A 27 -2.77 12.54 0.87
C SER A 27 -2.60 11.09 1.38
N GLY A 28 -2.51 10.16 0.44
CA GLY A 28 -2.58 8.74 0.79
C GLY A 28 -4.01 8.29 1.10
N ASN A 29 -4.23 7.01 1.13
CA ASN A 29 -5.55 6.42 1.39
C ASN A 29 -5.44 4.94 1.74
N LEU A 30 -6.45 4.45 2.45
CA LEU A 30 -6.51 3.11 3.00
C LEU A 30 -7.84 2.49 2.63
N SER A 31 -7.86 1.19 2.36
CA SER A 31 -9.11 0.44 2.18
C SER A 31 -9.02 -0.98 2.71
N ILE A 32 -10.19 -1.54 3.02
CA ILE A 32 -10.40 -2.93 3.39
C ILE A 32 -11.52 -3.49 2.52
N TYR A 33 -11.33 -4.69 2.01
CA TYR A 33 -12.30 -5.41 1.17
C TYR A 33 -12.80 -6.67 1.87
N ASP A 34 -14.13 -6.83 1.88
CA ASP A 34 -14.78 -8.05 2.33
C ASP A 34 -15.28 -8.86 1.11
N PRO A 35 -14.66 -10.01 0.80
CA PRO A 35 -15.06 -10.84 -0.33
C PRO A 35 -16.41 -11.53 -0.13
N GLN A 36 -16.94 -11.60 1.09
CA GLN A 36 -18.23 -12.23 1.34
C GLN A 36 -19.39 -11.33 0.89
N THR A 37 -19.23 -10.03 1.10
CA THR A 37 -20.23 -9.04 0.68
C THR A 37 -19.92 -8.41 -0.69
N GLY A 38 -18.66 -8.48 -1.13
CA GLY A 38 -18.17 -7.79 -2.32
C GLY A 38 -18.00 -6.28 -2.10
N TYR A 39 -17.96 -5.82 -0.85
CA TYR A 39 -17.85 -4.40 -0.52
C TYR A 39 -16.44 -4.02 -0.06
N MET A 40 -16.09 -2.77 -0.35
CA MET A 40 -14.85 -2.13 0.05
C MET A 40 -15.15 -0.91 0.91
N ALA A 41 -14.61 -0.87 2.13
CA ALA A 41 -14.54 0.35 2.93
C ALA A 41 -13.27 1.13 2.54
N ILE A 42 -13.39 2.45 2.29
CA ILE A 42 -12.28 3.30 1.86
C ILE A 42 -12.32 4.66 2.57
N THR A 43 -11.14 5.22 2.85
CA THR A 43 -11.02 6.56 3.43
C THR A 43 -11.61 7.64 2.53
N PRO A 44 -12.23 8.69 3.10
CA PRO A 44 -12.82 9.78 2.34
C PRO A 44 -11.77 10.70 1.71
N SER A 45 -12.15 11.40 0.64
CA SER A 45 -11.30 12.39 0.00
C SER A 45 -11.18 13.66 0.84
N GLY A 46 -9.94 14.10 1.11
CA GLY A 46 -9.63 15.43 1.62
C GLY A 46 -10.08 15.73 3.06
N ILE A 47 -10.34 14.72 3.89
CA ILE A 47 -10.61 14.88 5.31
C ILE A 47 -9.33 14.57 6.11
N ASP A 48 -9.01 15.45 7.07
CA ASP A 48 -7.88 15.23 7.97
C ASP A 48 -8.05 13.95 8.80
N TYR A 49 -7.00 13.14 8.91
CA TYR A 49 -7.05 11.83 9.56
C TYR A 49 -7.41 11.89 11.04
N PHE A 50 -7.03 12.95 11.77
CA PHE A 50 -7.40 13.12 13.18
C PHE A 50 -8.83 13.59 13.37
N SER A 51 -9.44 14.14 12.32
CA SER A 51 -10.83 14.58 12.30
C SER A 51 -11.78 13.53 11.72
N THR A 52 -11.25 12.51 11.03
CA THR A 52 -12.03 11.44 10.39
C THR A 52 -12.69 10.56 11.45
N ARG A 53 -13.97 10.24 11.25
CA ARG A 53 -14.78 9.35 12.08
C ARG A 53 -15.24 8.13 11.28
N PRO A 54 -15.68 7.05 11.94
CA PRO A 54 -16.20 5.88 11.22
C PRO A 54 -17.34 6.18 10.26
N GLU A 55 -18.19 7.19 10.56
CA GLU A 55 -19.27 7.64 9.68
C GLU A 55 -18.77 8.31 8.40
N ASP A 56 -17.55 8.85 8.41
CA ASP A 56 -16.94 9.50 7.25
C ASP A 56 -16.32 8.49 6.26
N ILE A 57 -16.00 7.27 6.71
CA ILE A 57 -15.52 6.20 5.83
C ILE A 57 -16.64 5.79 4.87
N VAL A 58 -16.30 5.61 3.60
CA VAL A 58 -17.28 5.29 2.56
C VAL A 58 -17.20 3.80 2.22
N VAL A 59 -18.35 3.14 2.09
CA VAL A 59 -18.43 1.76 1.60
C VAL A 59 -18.95 1.77 0.18
N THR A 60 -18.23 1.11 -0.72
CA THR A 60 -18.57 0.97 -2.14
C THR A 60 -18.55 -0.49 -2.56
N ASP A 61 -19.14 -0.80 -3.71
CA ASP A 61 -18.76 -1.98 -4.48
C ASP A 61 -17.44 -1.71 -5.24
N LEU A 62 -16.93 -2.71 -5.97
CA LEU A 62 -15.69 -2.56 -6.73
C LEU A 62 -15.87 -1.72 -8.02
N ASP A 63 -17.10 -1.48 -8.45
CA ASP A 63 -17.44 -0.57 -9.56
C ASP A 63 -17.51 0.90 -9.12
N GLY A 64 -17.37 1.14 -7.80
CA GLY A 64 -17.36 2.49 -7.21
C GLY A 64 -18.72 3.05 -6.83
N HIS A 65 -19.79 2.25 -6.91
CA HIS A 65 -21.10 2.71 -6.43
C HIS A 65 -21.12 2.74 -4.90
N ILE A 66 -21.52 3.87 -4.34
CA ILE A 66 -21.62 4.04 -2.89
C ILE A 66 -22.78 3.19 -2.37
N VAL A 67 -22.46 2.26 -1.45
CA VAL A 67 -23.42 1.38 -0.78
C VAL A 67 -23.82 1.94 0.58
N ASP A 68 -22.86 2.54 1.31
CA ASP A 68 -23.11 3.19 2.61
C ASP A 68 -22.09 4.30 2.86
N GLY A 69 -22.55 5.43 3.38
CA GLY A 69 -21.78 6.63 3.69
C GLY A 69 -22.23 7.86 2.91
N ASN A 70 -21.88 9.05 3.43
CA ASN A 70 -22.33 10.34 2.88
C ASN A 70 -21.18 11.21 2.39
N ARG A 71 -19.94 10.70 2.45
CA ARG A 71 -18.75 11.42 1.97
C ARG A 71 -18.40 11.02 0.55
N LYS A 72 -17.59 11.84 -0.11
CA LYS A 72 -16.94 11.46 -1.35
C LYS A 72 -15.79 10.49 -1.01
N PRO A 73 -15.76 9.28 -1.60
CA PRO A 73 -14.64 8.36 -1.40
C PRO A 73 -13.33 8.96 -1.93
N SER A 74 -12.20 8.38 -1.57
CA SER A 74 -10.90 8.74 -2.14
C SER A 74 -10.98 8.83 -3.66
N SER A 75 -10.31 9.83 -4.24
CA SER A 75 -10.16 9.98 -5.69
C SER A 75 -9.42 8.80 -6.35
N GLU A 76 -8.77 7.97 -5.55
CA GLU A 76 -8.03 6.79 -6.00
C GLU A 76 -8.75 5.47 -5.72
N LEU A 77 -10.06 5.53 -5.56
CA LEU A 77 -10.93 4.36 -5.40
C LEU A 77 -10.65 3.28 -6.45
N ASN A 78 -10.52 3.67 -7.72
CA ASN A 78 -10.26 2.73 -8.82
C ASN A 78 -8.91 2.00 -8.64
N LEU A 79 -7.89 2.68 -8.10
CA LEU A 79 -6.61 2.07 -7.78
C LEU A 79 -6.79 0.93 -6.78
N HIS A 80 -7.51 1.16 -5.67
CA HIS A 80 -7.77 0.13 -4.66
C HIS A 80 -8.63 -1.01 -5.20
N ALA A 81 -9.74 -0.69 -5.85
CA ALA A 81 -10.66 -1.68 -6.42
C ALA A 81 -9.97 -2.64 -7.40
N ALA A 82 -9.03 -2.13 -8.22
CA ALA A 82 -8.31 -2.95 -9.19
C ALA A 82 -7.43 -4.03 -8.53
N PHE A 83 -6.85 -3.75 -7.35
CA PHE A 83 -6.09 -4.75 -6.61
C PHE A 83 -7.00 -5.88 -6.10
N TYR A 84 -8.17 -5.55 -5.55
CA TYR A 84 -9.14 -6.55 -5.09
C TYR A 84 -9.73 -7.38 -6.23
N ALA A 85 -9.93 -6.77 -7.39
CA ALA A 85 -10.46 -7.47 -8.56
C ALA A 85 -9.44 -8.42 -9.22
N ARG A 86 -8.14 -8.25 -8.98
CA ARG A 86 -7.08 -8.99 -9.67
C ARG A 86 -6.28 -9.93 -8.77
N LYS A 87 -6.32 -9.75 -7.45
CA LYS A 87 -5.53 -10.48 -6.47
C LYS A 87 -6.44 -11.08 -5.41
N ASP A 88 -6.71 -12.38 -5.53
CA ASP A 88 -7.67 -13.09 -4.67
C ASP A 88 -7.25 -13.16 -3.20
N ASP A 89 -5.98 -12.94 -2.87
CA ASP A 89 -5.42 -12.95 -1.53
C ASP A 89 -5.37 -11.56 -0.88
N VAL A 90 -5.63 -10.49 -1.61
CA VAL A 90 -5.60 -9.12 -1.08
C VAL A 90 -6.92 -8.77 -0.38
N ARG A 91 -6.82 -8.29 0.87
CA ARG A 91 -7.94 -7.81 1.68
C ARG A 91 -7.78 -6.37 2.14
N ALA A 92 -6.58 -5.82 2.05
CA ALA A 92 -6.32 -4.43 2.37
C ALA A 92 -5.29 -3.83 1.42
N VAL A 93 -5.47 -2.53 1.13
CA VAL A 93 -4.55 -1.73 0.33
C VAL A 93 -4.22 -0.46 1.10
N VAL A 94 -2.93 -0.16 1.17
CA VAL A 94 -2.36 1.05 1.75
C VAL A 94 -1.61 1.80 0.65
N HIS A 95 -2.10 2.98 0.30
CA HIS A 95 -1.43 3.88 -0.64
C HIS A 95 -0.80 5.04 0.12
N THR A 96 0.48 5.27 -0.12
CA THR A 96 1.29 6.29 0.57
C THR A 96 1.98 7.23 -0.41
N HIS A 97 2.26 8.45 0.08
CA HIS A 97 3.17 9.41 -0.56
C HIS A 97 4.42 9.58 0.31
N SER A 98 4.93 8.48 0.83
CA SER A 98 6.09 8.46 1.72
C SER A 98 7.35 8.95 1.01
N VAL A 99 8.23 9.62 1.75
CA VAL A 99 9.28 10.48 1.16
C VAL A 99 10.27 9.69 0.32
N PHE A 100 10.78 8.58 0.83
CA PHE A 100 11.86 7.85 0.13
C PHE A 100 11.33 6.98 -1.00
N CYS A 101 10.18 6.31 -0.83
CA CYS A 101 9.53 5.60 -1.94
C CYS A 101 9.17 6.56 -3.08
N THR A 102 8.62 7.73 -2.76
CA THR A 102 8.33 8.77 -3.75
C THR A 102 9.61 9.31 -4.40
N THR A 103 10.68 9.48 -3.64
CA THR A 103 11.98 9.93 -4.18
C THR A 103 12.54 8.94 -5.20
N LEU A 104 12.49 7.64 -4.94
CA LEU A 104 12.89 6.63 -5.93
C LEU A 104 12.01 6.70 -7.19
N GLY A 105 10.69 6.87 -7.02
CA GLY A 105 9.76 7.07 -8.13
C GLY A 105 10.07 8.33 -8.97
N ILE A 106 10.54 9.42 -8.35
CA ILE A 106 10.99 10.64 -9.04
C ILE A 106 12.31 10.40 -9.79
N LEU A 107 13.21 9.57 -9.22
CA LEU A 107 14.46 9.19 -9.87
C LEU A 107 14.27 8.19 -11.03
N GLY A 108 13.05 7.65 -11.18
CA GLY A 108 12.75 6.63 -12.19
C GLY A 108 13.34 5.25 -11.85
N GLU A 109 13.45 4.93 -10.56
CA GLU A 109 14.16 3.75 -10.07
C GLU A 109 13.26 2.82 -9.26
N PRO A 110 13.39 1.49 -9.43
CA PRO A 110 12.76 0.52 -8.55
C PRO A 110 13.42 0.52 -7.18
N LEU A 111 12.75 -0.06 -6.19
CA LEU A 111 13.36 -0.35 -4.90
C LEU A 111 14.07 -1.69 -4.98
N LEU A 112 15.41 -1.65 -4.89
CA LEU A 112 16.29 -2.80 -5.02
C LEU A 112 16.43 -3.57 -3.69
N ALA A 113 16.91 -4.79 -3.76
CA ALA A 113 17.19 -5.63 -2.60
C ALA A 113 18.47 -5.20 -1.85
N VAL A 114 18.52 -3.94 -1.40
CA VAL A 114 19.64 -3.41 -0.59
C VAL A 114 19.57 -3.87 0.87
N HIS A 115 18.44 -4.44 1.29
CA HIS A 115 18.20 -4.95 2.64
C HIS A 115 17.26 -6.16 2.60
N PHE A 116 17.50 -7.18 3.45
CA PHE A 116 16.70 -8.41 3.46
C PHE A 116 15.21 -8.21 3.72
N MET A 117 14.81 -7.11 4.34
CA MET A 117 13.41 -6.81 4.63
C MET A 117 12.55 -6.63 3.37
N ILE A 118 13.14 -6.45 2.20
CA ILE A 118 12.39 -6.44 0.93
C ILE A 118 11.62 -7.75 0.72
N GLY A 119 12.12 -8.86 1.27
CA GLY A 119 11.46 -10.16 1.22
C GLY A 119 10.05 -10.18 1.83
N ALA A 120 9.70 -9.21 2.70
CA ALA A 120 8.35 -9.05 3.23
C ALA A 120 7.31 -8.79 2.12
N ALA A 121 7.74 -8.19 1.02
CA ALA A 121 6.91 -7.93 -0.15
C ALA A 121 6.76 -9.14 -1.08
N ASN A 122 7.33 -10.31 -0.72
CA ASN A 122 7.40 -11.49 -1.58
C ASN A 122 8.00 -11.18 -2.97
N ALA A 123 9.02 -10.32 -3.02
CA ALA A 123 9.61 -9.84 -4.27
C ALA A 123 11.11 -9.62 -4.11
N ARG A 124 11.86 -9.73 -5.22
CA ARG A 124 13.30 -9.47 -5.28
C ARG A 124 13.62 -7.99 -5.51
N GLU A 125 12.64 -7.25 -6.01
CA GLU A 125 12.62 -5.78 -6.08
C GLU A 125 11.18 -5.31 -6.02
N ILE A 126 10.94 -4.06 -5.63
CA ILE A 126 9.63 -3.46 -5.80
C ILE A 126 9.64 -2.70 -7.13
N PRO A 127 8.83 -3.13 -8.10
CA PRO A 127 8.84 -2.54 -9.43
C PRO A 127 8.32 -1.11 -9.42
N LEU A 128 8.76 -0.32 -10.41
CA LEU A 128 8.30 1.03 -10.65
C LEU A 128 7.34 1.05 -11.85
N ALA A 129 6.07 1.35 -11.60
CA ALA A 129 5.09 1.61 -12.66
C ALA A 129 5.31 3.01 -13.25
N PRO A 130 5.15 3.18 -14.58
CA PRO A 130 5.31 4.48 -15.23
C PRO A 130 4.28 5.51 -14.74
N TYR A 131 4.62 6.80 -14.86
CA TYR A 131 3.71 7.87 -14.48
C TYR A 131 2.41 7.82 -15.29
N ILE A 132 1.31 7.79 -14.56
CA ILE A 132 -0.05 7.98 -15.07
C ILE A 132 -0.75 8.95 -14.12
N THR A 133 -1.60 9.82 -14.66
CA THR A 133 -2.37 10.78 -13.85
C THR A 133 -3.19 10.06 -12.78
N PHE A 134 -3.12 10.55 -11.54
CA PHE A 134 -3.84 9.99 -10.40
C PHE A 134 -5.37 9.96 -10.61
N GLY A 135 -6.03 9.02 -9.94
CA GLY A 135 -7.49 8.89 -9.98
C GLY A 135 -8.05 8.30 -11.27
N THR A 136 -7.23 7.90 -12.23
CA THR A 136 -7.67 7.32 -13.50
C THR A 136 -7.70 5.79 -13.44
N GLU A 137 -8.63 5.16 -14.18
CA GLU A 137 -8.68 3.71 -14.39
C GLU A 137 -7.36 3.19 -15.01
N LYS A 138 -6.74 4.00 -15.87
CA LYS A 138 -5.47 3.64 -16.50
C LYS A 138 -4.34 3.50 -15.49
N LEU A 139 -4.29 4.36 -14.47
CA LEU A 139 -3.33 4.20 -13.36
C LEU A 139 -3.57 2.88 -12.63
N ALA A 140 -4.83 2.57 -12.31
CA ALA A 140 -5.21 1.35 -11.62
C ALA A 140 -4.78 0.09 -12.39
N GLU A 141 -5.09 0.04 -13.69
CA GLU A 141 -4.70 -1.06 -14.57
C GLU A 141 -3.17 -1.27 -14.61
N VAL A 142 -2.42 -0.17 -14.77
CA VAL A 142 -0.96 -0.23 -14.86
C VAL A 142 -0.32 -0.61 -13.53
N ALA A 143 -0.79 -0.04 -12.42
CA ALA A 143 -0.28 -0.36 -11.08
C ALA A 143 -0.41 -1.85 -10.75
N VAL A 144 -1.60 -2.43 -10.96
CA VAL A 144 -1.82 -3.87 -10.73
C VAL A 144 -0.97 -4.74 -11.63
N ARG A 145 -0.83 -4.38 -12.91
CA ARG A 145 0.01 -5.13 -13.86
C ARG A 145 1.48 -5.14 -13.44
N PHE A 146 2.01 -4.04 -12.91
CA PHE A 146 3.39 -3.97 -12.43
C PHE A 146 3.57 -4.67 -11.07
N CYS A 147 2.50 -4.82 -10.30
CA CYS A 147 2.52 -5.48 -8.99
C CYS A 147 2.38 -7.02 -9.06
N GLU A 148 2.29 -7.62 -10.24
CA GLU A 148 1.98 -9.04 -10.50
C GLU A 148 2.17 -10.00 -9.31
N ASP A 149 3.39 -10.44 -9.04
CA ASP A 149 3.74 -11.39 -7.97
C ASP A 149 4.12 -10.70 -6.66
N ALA A 150 4.42 -9.41 -6.70
CA ALA A 150 4.79 -8.63 -5.52
C ALA A 150 3.57 -8.21 -4.70
N LYS A 151 3.79 -7.86 -3.44
CA LYS A 151 2.77 -7.26 -2.56
C LYS A 151 2.82 -5.72 -2.58
N ALA A 152 3.66 -5.12 -3.42
CA ALA A 152 3.77 -3.67 -3.52
C ALA A 152 4.28 -3.23 -4.90
N VAL A 153 4.01 -1.96 -5.23
CA VAL A 153 4.49 -1.30 -6.45
C VAL A 153 4.77 0.18 -6.18
N LEU A 154 5.88 0.69 -6.67
CA LEU A 154 6.16 2.12 -6.74
C LEU A 154 5.42 2.73 -7.95
N LEU A 155 4.91 3.93 -7.77
CA LEU A 155 4.29 4.73 -8.83
C LEU A 155 5.20 5.92 -9.15
N ALA A 156 5.65 6.04 -10.39
CA ALA A 156 6.56 7.12 -10.81
C ALA A 156 5.97 8.50 -10.51
N ASN A 157 6.75 9.37 -9.85
CA ASN A 157 6.37 10.72 -9.45
C ASN A 157 5.08 10.80 -8.59
N HIS A 158 4.78 9.74 -7.82
CA HIS A 158 3.53 9.65 -7.10
C HIS A 158 3.73 9.06 -5.67
N GLY A 159 4.01 7.76 -5.54
CA GLY A 159 4.13 7.13 -4.24
C GLY A 159 4.28 5.61 -4.29
N LEU A 160 3.75 4.94 -3.26
CA LEU A 160 3.77 3.48 -3.08
C LEU A 160 2.35 2.95 -2.91
N VAL A 161 2.07 1.79 -3.46
CA VAL A 161 0.91 0.94 -3.10
C VAL A 161 1.43 -0.33 -2.45
N ALA A 162 0.93 -0.65 -1.26
CA ALA A 162 1.20 -1.90 -0.56
C ALA A 162 -0.11 -2.67 -0.29
N CYS A 163 -0.06 -4.00 -0.44
CA CYS A 163 -1.22 -4.89 -0.30
C CYS A 163 -0.96 -5.92 0.79
N GLY A 164 -2.02 -6.38 1.45
CA GLY A 164 -1.95 -7.40 2.47
C GLY A 164 -3.23 -8.20 2.63
N ASN A 165 -3.13 -9.30 3.38
CA ASN A 165 -4.27 -10.13 3.77
C ASN A 165 -5.13 -9.47 4.86
N CYS A 166 -4.61 -8.44 5.51
CA CYS A 166 -5.30 -7.56 6.43
C CYS A 166 -4.66 -6.17 6.42
N LEU A 167 -5.31 -5.18 7.05
CA LEU A 167 -4.83 -3.80 7.07
C LEU A 167 -3.49 -3.67 7.80
N ALA A 168 -3.27 -4.46 8.87
CA ALA A 168 -2.00 -4.47 9.58
C ALA A 168 -0.84 -4.89 8.68
N ASP A 169 -0.99 -6.00 7.94
CA ASP A 169 0.03 -6.51 7.03
C ASP A 169 0.39 -5.49 5.93
N ALA A 170 -0.62 -4.89 5.31
CA ALA A 170 -0.41 -3.89 4.26
C ALA A 170 0.28 -2.62 4.80
N PHE A 171 -0.08 -2.20 6.01
CA PHE A 171 0.50 -1.02 6.65
C PHE A 171 1.95 -1.26 7.08
N ASP A 172 2.21 -2.37 7.77
CA ASP A 172 3.57 -2.73 8.21
C ASP A 172 4.50 -2.94 7.01
N LEU A 173 3.97 -3.46 5.89
CA LEU A 173 4.71 -3.54 4.64
C LEU A 173 5.05 -2.14 4.11
N ALA A 174 4.11 -1.20 4.11
CA ALA A 174 4.37 0.17 3.64
C ALA A 174 5.44 0.87 4.49
N GLU A 175 5.42 0.72 5.82
CA GLU A 175 6.47 1.24 6.72
C GLU A 175 7.83 0.59 6.42
N THR A 176 7.84 -0.72 6.25
CA THR A 176 9.05 -1.49 5.92
C THR A 176 9.68 -1.04 4.61
N LEU A 177 8.88 -0.85 3.57
CA LEU A 177 9.40 -0.45 2.25
C LEU A 177 9.87 1.00 2.25
N GLU A 178 9.24 1.90 2.99
CA GLU A 178 9.75 3.26 3.16
C GLU A 178 11.13 3.25 3.85
N TYR A 179 11.31 2.43 4.89
CA TYR A 179 12.60 2.24 5.54
C TYR A 179 13.67 1.69 4.57
N VAL A 180 13.36 0.66 3.79
CA VAL A 180 14.32 0.10 2.80
C VAL A 180 14.64 1.13 1.71
N ALA A 181 13.65 1.92 1.27
CA ALA A 181 13.85 3.00 0.30
C ALA A 181 14.77 4.11 0.87
N GLU A 182 14.63 4.45 2.16
CA GLU A 182 15.55 5.36 2.83
C GLU A 182 16.99 4.82 2.82
N LEU A 183 17.17 3.54 3.13
CA LEU A 183 18.49 2.89 3.10
C LEU A 183 19.09 2.92 1.69
N GLN A 184 18.30 2.59 0.66
CA GLN A 184 18.76 2.66 -0.74
C GLN A 184 19.23 4.06 -1.11
N TYR A 185 18.40 5.07 -0.84
CA TYR A 185 18.72 6.46 -1.14
C TYR A 185 19.99 6.92 -0.42
N ARG A 186 20.08 6.68 0.89
CA ARG A 186 21.25 7.08 1.70
C ARG A 186 22.54 6.37 1.27
N ALA A 187 22.48 5.05 0.98
CA ALA A 187 23.60 4.28 0.50
C ALA A 187 24.12 4.82 -0.84
N ARG A 188 23.21 5.19 -1.76
CA ARG A 188 23.57 5.79 -3.05
C ARG A 188 24.19 7.18 -2.92
N CYS A 189 23.77 7.98 -1.96
CA CYS A 189 24.42 9.26 -1.68
C CYS A 189 25.86 9.08 -1.14
N ALA A 190 26.15 7.96 -0.48
CA ALA A 190 27.47 7.64 0.08
C ALA A 190 28.37 6.83 -0.88
N GLY A 191 27.78 6.15 -1.87
CA GLY A 191 28.52 5.30 -2.82
C GLY A 191 27.60 4.39 -3.61
N SER A 192 28.09 3.20 -3.96
CA SER A 192 27.31 2.18 -4.65
C SER A 192 26.79 1.15 -3.63
N PRO A 193 25.48 0.99 -3.46
CA PRO A 193 24.93 0.00 -2.54
C PRO A 193 25.27 -1.41 -3.00
N ASN A 194 25.54 -2.30 -2.03
CA ASN A 194 25.58 -3.73 -2.28
C ASN A 194 24.15 -4.26 -2.36
N VAL A 195 23.78 -4.84 -3.49
CA VAL A 195 22.44 -5.44 -3.71
C VAL A 195 22.55 -6.94 -3.46
N LEU A 196 21.61 -7.50 -2.71
CA LEU A 196 21.53 -8.94 -2.44
C LEU A 196 21.27 -9.71 -3.74
N THR A 197 21.81 -10.93 -3.83
CA THR A 197 21.53 -11.83 -4.95
C THR A 197 20.10 -12.38 -4.83
N ASP A 198 19.58 -12.92 -5.94
CA ASP A 198 18.26 -13.55 -5.98
C ASP A 198 18.15 -14.67 -4.94
N GLU A 199 19.17 -15.51 -4.79
CA GLU A 199 19.20 -16.61 -3.83
C GLU A 199 19.18 -16.09 -2.38
N GLN A 200 19.83 -14.95 -2.11
CA GLN A 200 19.81 -14.34 -0.77
C GLN A 200 18.45 -13.76 -0.44
N VAL A 201 17.77 -13.18 -1.44
CA VAL A 201 16.41 -12.66 -1.26
C VAL A 201 15.41 -13.80 -1.10
N ASP A 202 15.50 -14.86 -1.91
CA ASP A 202 14.64 -16.04 -1.79
C ASP A 202 14.74 -16.69 -0.41
N ALA A 203 15.96 -16.80 0.15
CA ALA A 203 16.17 -17.26 1.51
C ALA A 203 15.51 -16.33 2.57
N ALA A 204 15.48 -15.03 2.32
CA ALA A 204 14.78 -14.07 3.18
C ALA A 204 13.27 -14.23 3.08
N ILE A 205 12.71 -14.38 1.87
CA ILE A 205 11.29 -14.62 1.63
C ILE A 205 10.83 -15.87 2.38
N GLU A 206 11.57 -16.98 2.27
CA GLU A 206 11.26 -18.23 2.98
C GLU A 206 11.22 -18.02 4.50
N ARG A 207 12.17 -17.24 5.04
CA ARG A 207 12.20 -16.90 6.46
C ARG A 207 11.00 -16.05 6.90
N PHE A 208 10.56 -15.11 6.07
CA PHE A 208 9.35 -14.30 6.37
C PHE A 208 8.09 -15.17 6.43
N GLY A 209 7.97 -16.21 5.63
CA GLY A 209 6.86 -17.17 5.69
C GLY A 209 6.73 -17.91 7.02
N SER A 210 7.82 -18.01 7.80
CA SER A 210 7.87 -18.64 9.12
C SER A 210 8.13 -17.64 10.26
N TYR A 211 8.24 -16.35 9.95
CA TYR A 211 8.59 -15.30 10.92
C TYR A 211 7.37 -14.89 11.74
N GLY A 212 7.60 -14.71 13.02
CA GLY A 212 6.60 -14.27 13.99
C GLY A 212 6.27 -15.35 15.01
N GLN A 213 5.51 -14.96 16.04
CA GLN A 213 4.97 -15.91 17.01
C GLN A 213 3.82 -16.65 16.33
N GLY A 214 4.03 -17.93 15.97
CA GLY A 214 3.00 -18.74 15.32
C GLY A 214 1.68 -18.57 16.07
N ASN A 215 0.60 -18.27 15.34
CA ASN A 215 -0.75 -18.25 15.89
C ASN A 215 -0.96 -19.57 16.63
N LYS A 216 -0.98 -19.52 17.97
CA LYS A 216 -1.55 -20.61 18.78
C LYS A 216 -3.03 -20.61 18.47
N SER A 217 -3.42 -21.52 17.57
CA SER A 217 -4.81 -21.92 17.32
C SER A 217 -5.53 -22.24 18.62
#